data_ca92ae373780b32932a61ac330806ce4
#
_entry.id   ca92ae373780b32932a61ac330806ce4
#
_cell.length_a   1.000
_cell.length_b   1.000
_cell.length_c   1.000
_cell.angle_alpha   90.00
_cell.angle_beta   90.00
_cell.angle_gamma   90.00
#
_symmetry.space_group_name_H-M   'P 1'
#
loop_
_entity.id
_entity.type
_entity.pdbx_description
1 polymer ?
#
loop_
_entity_poly.entity_id
_entity_poly.type
_entity_poly.pdbx_seq_one_letter_code
_entity_poly.pdbx_strand_id
1 'polypeptide(L)'
;MSEEQNVEKVDYAGTLNLPKTSFKMKANLAQKEPITLRDWNKANIYEKSLKEDKGYFILHDGPPYANGSIHIGHALNKVLKDIILKYKRLRGYNAPYIPGWDTHGLPIEWKIMEELGEKAKTMSPLQIRQECKKYALKWVEKQKAEFIRLGILGNWEDPYITLRAEYEAEQLKVFKEIYENGYVYKGLKPVYWSPTTETALAEAEIEYKDVESHSIYVKFEGKQDLLDKLGID
;
A
#
# COMPACT_ATOMS: atom_id res chain seq x y z
N MET A 1 -41.61 30.16 56.36
CA MET A 1 -42.21 29.66 55.12
C MET A 1 -41.79 30.65 54.04
N SER A 2 -40.78 30.33 53.26
CA SER A 2 -40.25 31.13 52.19
C SER A 2 -41.04 30.76 50.92
N GLU A 3 -41.73 31.72 50.36
CA GLU A 3 -42.38 31.62 49.03
C GLU A 3 -41.28 31.54 47.96
N GLU A 4 -41.07 30.36 47.36
CA GLU A 4 -40.31 30.22 46.13
C GLU A 4 -41.13 30.84 45.00
N GLN A 5 -40.68 32.01 44.56
CA GLN A 5 -41.22 32.63 43.33
C GLN A 5 -40.86 31.74 42.15
N ASN A 6 -41.88 31.10 41.57
CA ASN A 6 -41.80 30.31 40.36
C ASN A 6 -41.55 31.29 39.19
N VAL A 7 -40.26 31.54 38.83
CA VAL A 7 -39.89 32.37 37.70
C VAL A 7 -40.14 31.53 36.44
N GLU A 8 -41.23 31.82 35.74
CA GLU A 8 -41.57 31.23 34.45
C GLU A 8 -40.41 31.46 33.47
N LYS A 9 -39.77 30.38 33.04
CA LYS A 9 -38.63 30.43 32.15
C LYS A 9 -39.09 30.85 30.76
N VAL A 10 -38.90 32.11 30.41
CA VAL A 10 -39.28 32.66 29.10
C VAL A 10 -38.41 31.98 28.02
N ASP A 11 -39.08 31.32 27.06
CA ASP A 11 -38.40 30.74 25.89
C ASP A 11 -38.19 31.83 24.82
N TYR A 12 -36.94 32.27 24.68
CA TYR A 12 -36.51 33.21 23.66
C TYR A 12 -36.19 32.60 22.30
N ALA A 13 -36.34 31.29 22.10
CA ALA A 13 -35.96 30.63 20.85
C ALA A 13 -36.73 31.18 19.63
N GLY A 14 -37.97 31.60 19.83
CA GLY A 14 -38.81 32.22 18.79
C GLY A 14 -38.41 33.62 18.38
N THR A 15 -37.59 34.32 19.19
CA THR A 15 -37.17 35.73 18.92
C THR A 15 -35.83 35.78 18.16
N LEU A 16 -35.16 34.66 17.97
CA LEU A 16 -33.87 34.59 17.30
C LEU A 16 -34.04 34.62 15.78
N ASN A 17 -33.40 35.57 15.10
CA ASN A 17 -33.34 35.66 13.63
C ASN A 17 -32.29 34.73 13.06
N LEU A 18 -32.38 33.42 13.34
CA LEU A 18 -31.52 32.43 12.76
C LEU A 18 -31.96 32.05 11.33
N PRO A 19 -31.03 31.89 10.38
CA PRO A 19 -31.39 31.49 9.03
C PRO A 19 -32.07 30.12 9.06
N LYS A 20 -33.26 30.02 8.46
CA LYS A 20 -33.96 28.74 8.28
C LYS A 20 -33.42 28.05 7.04
N THR A 21 -32.94 26.84 7.18
CA THR A 21 -32.42 26.04 6.07
C THR A 21 -32.91 24.60 6.18
N SER A 22 -33.18 23.96 5.02
CA SER A 22 -33.44 22.53 4.94
C SER A 22 -32.18 21.68 5.06
N PHE A 23 -30.99 22.30 5.02
CA PHE A 23 -29.71 21.62 5.21
C PHE A 23 -29.63 21.09 6.64
N LYS A 24 -29.34 19.77 6.75
CA LYS A 24 -29.17 19.12 8.05
C LYS A 24 -27.86 19.57 8.69
N MET A 25 -27.92 20.06 9.91
CA MET A 25 -26.72 20.50 10.66
C MET A 25 -25.74 19.33 10.93
N LYS A 26 -26.25 18.10 11.08
CA LYS A 26 -25.42 16.91 11.25
C LYS A 26 -25.30 16.17 9.91
N ALA A 27 -24.06 15.96 9.46
CA ALA A 27 -23.77 15.26 8.20
C ALA A 27 -24.19 13.78 8.24
N ASN A 28 -24.06 13.11 9.41
CA ASN A 28 -24.32 11.67 9.59
C ASN A 28 -23.63 10.79 8.53
N LEU A 29 -22.33 11.04 8.27
CA LEU A 29 -21.60 10.41 7.17
C LEU A 29 -21.55 8.88 7.29
N ALA A 30 -21.40 8.36 8.50
CA ALA A 30 -21.38 6.91 8.73
C ALA A 30 -22.62 6.18 8.20
N GLN A 31 -23.79 6.84 8.20
CA GLN A 31 -25.05 6.30 7.68
C GLN A 31 -25.28 6.66 6.21
N LYS A 32 -24.91 7.90 5.81
CA LYS A 32 -25.17 8.38 4.45
C LYS A 32 -24.25 7.78 3.39
N GLU A 33 -22.95 7.67 3.69
CA GLU A 33 -21.97 7.21 2.70
C GLU A 33 -22.26 5.80 2.18
N PRO A 34 -22.58 4.78 3.01
CA PRO A 34 -22.93 3.47 2.50
C PRO A 34 -24.17 3.48 1.59
N ILE A 35 -25.15 4.36 1.87
CA ILE A 35 -26.32 4.52 1.02
C ILE A 35 -25.92 5.11 -0.33
N THR A 36 -25.12 6.18 -0.32
CA THR A 36 -24.61 6.83 -1.53
C THR A 36 -23.80 5.84 -2.40
N LEU A 37 -22.90 5.06 -1.80
CA LEU A 37 -22.11 4.06 -2.52
C LEU A 37 -22.99 2.99 -3.18
N ARG A 38 -23.98 2.51 -2.46
CA ARG A 38 -24.96 1.55 -3.02
C ARG A 38 -25.72 2.16 -4.20
N ASP A 39 -26.14 3.42 -4.09
CA ASP A 39 -26.90 4.09 -5.14
C ASP A 39 -26.00 4.38 -6.37
N TRP A 40 -24.73 4.72 -6.17
CA TRP A 40 -23.75 4.84 -7.25
C TRP A 40 -23.53 3.53 -8.00
N ASN A 41 -23.39 2.42 -7.26
CA ASN A 41 -23.28 1.09 -7.87
C ASN A 41 -24.53 0.72 -8.69
N LYS A 42 -25.73 0.91 -8.13
CA LYS A 42 -26.98 0.64 -8.86
C LYS A 42 -27.13 1.48 -10.12
N ALA A 43 -26.62 2.71 -10.09
CA ALA A 43 -26.67 3.62 -11.21
C ALA A 43 -25.52 3.42 -12.23
N ASN A 44 -24.56 2.53 -11.96
CA ASN A 44 -23.35 2.31 -12.76
C ASN A 44 -22.60 3.62 -13.04
N ILE A 45 -22.38 4.42 -11.99
CA ILE A 45 -21.80 5.77 -12.13
C ILE A 45 -20.38 5.72 -12.70
N TYR A 46 -19.58 4.73 -12.33
CA TYR A 46 -18.22 4.59 -12.84
C TYR A 46 -18.23 4.41 -14.37
N GLU A 47 -18.92 3.40 -14.88
CA GLU A 47 -18.98 3.08 -16.31
C GLU A 47 -19.58 4.23 -17.12
N LYS A 48 -20.66 4.85 -16.61
CA LYS A 48 -21.29 6.02 -17.25
C LYS A 48 -20.40 7.26 -17.29
N SER A 49 -19.41 7.33 -16.40
CA SER A 49 -18.45 8.45 -16.35
C SER A 49 -17.29 8.29 -17.34
N LEU A 50 -17.09 7.09 -17.91
CA LEU A 50 -16.06 6.81 -18.89
C LEU A 50 -16.55 7.23 -20.27
N LYS A 51 -16.11 8.40 -20.71
CA LYS A 51 -16.46 8.98 -22.02
C LYS A 51 -15.20 9.24 -22.83
N GLU A 52 -15.30 9.21 -24.15
CA GLU A 52 -14.16 9.38 -25.07
C GLU A 52 -14.16 10.73 -25.80
N ASP A 53 -14.89 11.72 -25.31
CA ASP A 53 -15.06 13.01 -26.01
C ASP A 53 -13.73 13.76 -26.27
N LYS A 54 -12.74 13.58 -25.36
CA LYS A 54 -11.43 14.25 -25.39
C LYS A 54 -10.24 13.30 -25.36
N GLY A 55 -10.45 12.03 -25.64
CA GLY A 55 -9.41 11.00 -25.57
C GLY A 55 -9.16 10.51 -24.14
N TYR A 56 -8.08 9.73 -24.00
CA TYR A 56 -7.74 9.05 -22.74
C TYR A 56 -6.91 9.92 -21.82
N PHE A 57 -7.15 9.78 -20.52
CA PHE A 57 -6.26 10.22 -19.45
C PHE A 57 -5.95 9.05 -18.54
N ILE A 58 -4.73 8.53 -18.61
CA ILE A 58 -4.30 7.36 -17.85
C ILE A 58 -3.48 7.82 -16.64
N LEU A 59 -3.93 7.44 -15.46
CA LEU A 59 -3.20 7.60 -14.22
C LEU A 59 -2.88 6.21 -13.66
N HIS A 60 -1.62 5.82 -13.78
CA HIS A 60 -1.17 4.53 -13.29
C HIS A 60 -1.23 4.46 -11.76
N ASP A 61 -1.71 3.34 -11.24
CA ASP A 61 -1.74 3.12 -9.80
C ASP A 61 -0.40 2.58 -9.29
N GLY A 62 0.16 3.23 -8.26
CA GLY A 62 1.22 2.62 -7.46
C GLY A 62 0.57 1.58 -6.55
N PRO A 63 0.85 0.29 -6.75
CA PRO A 63 0.14 -0.77 -6.05
C PRO A 63 0.57 -0.84 -4.59
N PRO A 64 -0.37 -0.85 -3.63
CA PRO A 64 -0.03 -1.12 -2.24
C PRO A 64 0.38 -2.57 -2.04
N TYR A 65 1.18 -2.84 -1.02
CA TYR A 65 1.41 -4.20 -0.57
C TYR A 65 0.14 -4.82 0.00
N ALA A 66 -0.11 -6.07 -0.37
CA ALA A 66 -1.20 -6.88 0.17
C ALA A 66 -0.81 -7.43 1.57
N ASN A 67 -0.59 -6.52 2.52
CA ASN A 67 -0.11 -6.84 3.86
C ASN A 67 -0.76 -5.92 4.90
N GLY A 68 -1.83 -6.38 5.51
CA GLY A 68 -2.57 -5.62 6.51
C GLY A 68 -3.69 -4.73 5.95
N SER A 69 -4.44 -4.10 6.86
CA SER A 69 -5.47 -3.12 6.51
C SER A 69 -4.86 -1.84 5.97
N ILE A 70 -5.65 -1.06 5.23
CA ILE A 70 -5.21 0.25 4.78
C ILE A 70 -4.97 1.20 5.98
N HIS A 71 -4.05 2.11 5.81
CA HIS A 71 -3.76 3.19 6.77
C HIS A 71 -3.97 4.55 6.11
N ILE A 72 -3.82 5.63 6.88
CA ILE A 72 -4.09 6.99 6.40
C ILE A 72 -3.27 7.38 5.16
N GLY A 73 -2.04 6.87 5.03
CA GLY A 73 -1.21 7.09 3.84
C GLY A 73 -1.82 6.46 2.58
N HIS A 74 -2.37 5.26 2.68
CA HIS A 74 -3.12 4.63 1.59
C HIS A 74 -4.37 5.45 1.24
N ALA A 75 -5.12 5.90 2.26
CA ALA A 75 -6.32 6.71 2.05
C ALA A 75 -5.97 8.03 1.34
N LEU A 76 -4.94 8.75 1.80
CA LEU A 76 -4.46 9.99 1.17
C LEU A 76 -4.10 9.77 -0.30
N ASN A 77 -3.26 8.77 -0.59
CA ASN A 77 -2.83 8.46 -1.95
C ASN A 77 -4.01 8.16 -2.88
N LYS A 78 -4.92 7.26 -2.47
CA LYS A 78 -6.05 6.82 -3.30
C LYS A 78 -7.11 7.91 -3.47
N VAL A 79 -7.40 8.69 -2.43
CA VAL A 79 -8.36 9.80 -2.50
C VAL A 79 -7.85 10.89 -3.44
N LEU A 80 -6.56 11.26 -3.38
CA LEU A 80 -6.00 12.25 -4.31
C LEU A 80 -6.08 11.79 -5.77
N LYS A 81 -5.78 10.51 -6.06
CA LYS A 81 -5.94 9.93 -7.39
C LYS A 81 -7.40 9.95 -7.85
N ASP A 82 -8.32 9.59 -6.98
CA ASP A 82 -9.75 9.58 -7.28
C ASP A 82 -10.29 10.99 -7.59
N ILE A 83 -9.84 12.00 -6.86
CA ILE A 83 -10.17 13.41 -7.15
C ILE A 83 -9.70 13.81 -8.56
N ILE A 84 -8.45 13.49 -8.90
CA ILE A 84 -7.88 13.79 -10.24
C ILE A 84 -8.69 13.10 -11.33
N LEU A 85 -8.96 11.80 -11.17
CA LEU A 85 -9.68 11.02 -12.17
C LEU A 85 -11.14 11.47 -12.31
N LYS A 86 -11.84 11.75 -11.22
CA LYS A 86 -13.20 12.33 -11.24
C LYS A 86 -13.20 13.69 -11.95
N TYR A 87 -12.24 14.56 -11.64
CA TYR A 87 -12.09 15.83 -12.33
C TYR A 87 -11.88 15.64 -13.85
N LYS A 88 -11.00 14.74 -14.25
CA LYS A 88 -10.74 14.46 -15.68
C LYS A 88 -11.97 13.93 -16.39
N ARG A 89 -12.73 13.02 -15.77
CA ARG A 89 -14.02 12.52 -16.31
C ARG A 89 -15.04 13.64 -16.47
N LEU A 90 -15.18 14.53 -15.47
CA LEU A 90 -16.04 15.70 -15.58
C LEU A 90 -15.62 16.67 -16.69
N ARG A 91 -14.33 16.69 -17.05
CA ARG A 91 -13.79 17.47 -18.17
C ARG A 91 -13.96 16.79 -19.53
N GLY A 92 -14.55 15.59 -19.59
CA GLY A 92 -14.85 14.85 -20.82
C GLY A 92 -13.73 13.89 -21.28
N TYR A 93 -12.75 13.59 -20.43
CA TYR A 93 -11.75 12.57 -20.73
C TYR A 93 -12.26 11.18 -20.33
N ASN A 94 -11.91 10.17 -21.14
CA ASN A 94 -11.98 8.80 -20.68
C ASN A 94 -10.81 8.55 -19.72
N ALA A 95 -11.10 8.53 -18.41
CA ALA A 95 -10.11 8.42 -17.35
C ALA A 95 -10.38 7.15 -16.53
N PRO A 96 -10.09 5.95 -17.06
CA PRO A 96 -10.25 4.70 -16.33
C PRO A 96 -9.27 4.64 -15.14
N TYR A 97 -9.67 3.96 -14.09
CA TYR A 97 -8.81 3.62 -12.97
C TYR A 97 -8.79 2.11 -12.79
N ILE A 98 -7.62 1.52 -12.97
CA ILE A 98 -7.37 0.10 -12.75
C ILE A 98 -6.52 0.01 -11.48
N PRO A 99 -7.09 -0.42 -10.35
CA PRO A 99 -6.33 -0.60 -9.11
C PRO A 99 -5.36 -1.76 -9.25
N GLY A 100 -4.27 -1.72 -8.49
CA GLY A 100 -3.29 -2.79 -8.47
C GLY A 100 -2.87 -3.16 -7.06
N TRP A 101 -2.25 -4.35 -6.92
CA TRP A 101 -1.64 -4.82 -5.69
C TRP A 101 -0.28 -5.43 -5.93
N ASP A 102 0.68 -5.02 -5.08
CA ASP A 102 1.96 -5.71 -4.94
C ASP A 102 1.78 -6.87 -3.97
N THR A 103 2.06 -8.08 -4.45
CA THR A 103 1.78 -9.32 -3.74
C THR A 103 3.01 -10.20 -3.60
N HIS A 104 4.19 -9.66 -3.88
CA HIS A 104 5.48 -10.33 -3.77
C HIS A 104 6.37 -9.68 -2.70
N GLY A 105 7.44 -10.40 -2.37
CA GLY A 105 8.56 -9.88 -1.63
C GLY A 105 8.55 -10.16 -0.13
N LEU A 106 9.61 -9.70 0.50
CA LEU A 106 9.97 -9.96 1.88
C LEU A 106 8.87 -9.60 2.92
N PRO A 107 8.10 -8.49 2.77
CA PRO A 107 7.11 -8.14 3.79
C PRO A 107 6.00 -9.19 3.96
N ILE A 108 5.61 -9.88 2.89
CA ILE A 108 4.59 -10.93 2.94
C ILE A 108 5.20 -12.23 3.47
N GLU A 109 6.37 -12.61 2.96
CA GLU A 109 7.08 -13.82 3.40
C GLU A 109 7.44 -13.76 4.88
N TRP A 110 8.02 -12.64 5.34
CA TRP A 110 8.31 -12.42 6.76
C TRP A 110 7.06 -12.62 7.62
N LYS A 111 5.93 -12.02 7.22
CA LYS A 111 4.70 -12.12 8.01
C LYS A 111 4.18 -13.54 8.10
N ILE A 112 4.28 -14.30 7.01
CA ILE A 112 3.90 -15.71 7.00
C ILE A 112 4.88 -16.55 7.83
N MET A 113 6.17 -16.29 7.74
CA MET A 113 7.16 -16.99 8.57
C MET A 113 6.93 -16.75 10.07
N GLU A 114 6.57 -15.52 10.44
CA GLU A 114 6.19 -15.17 11.81
C GLU A 114 4.91 -15.92 12.27
N GLU A 115 3.87 -15.96 11.43
CA GLU A 115 2.60 -16.64 11.74
C GLU A 115 2.75 -18.17 11.81
N LEU A 116 3.59 -18.76 10.98
CA LEU A 116 3.85 -20.21 10.96
C LEU A 116 4.80 -20.65 12.09
N GLY A 117 5.72 -19.78 12.52
CA GLY A 117 6.68 -20.06 13.57
C GLY A 117 7.50 -21.35 13.29
N GLU A 118 7.60 -22.24 14.27
CA GLU A 118 8.36 -23.51 14.13
C GLU A 118 7.85 -24.41 12.99
N LYS A 119 6.59 -24.32 12.61
CA LYS A 119 6.01 -25.09 11.53
C LYS A 119 6.67 -24.76 10.18
N ALA A 120 7.09 -23.52 9.99
CA ALA A 120 7.77 -23.08 8.76
C ALA A 120 9.05 -23.90 8.48
N LYS A 121 9.79 -24.30 9.52
CA LYS A 121 11.03 -25.07 9.41
C LYS A 121 10.84 -26.45 8.77
N THR A 122 9.62 -26.99 8.83
CA THR A 122 9.28 -28.32 8.27
C THR A 122 8.63 -28.24 6.90
N MET A 123 8.33 -27.04 6.42
CA MET A 123 7.64 -26.82 5.14
C MET A 123 8.64 -26.67 4.00
N SER A 124 8.25 -27.16 2.82
CA SER A 124 9.01 -26.91 1.60
C SER A 124 8.83 -25.46 1.13
N PRO A 125 9.78 -24.91 0.35
CA PRO A 125 9.64 -23.56 -0.22
C PRO A 125 8.34 -23.37 -1.01
N LEU A 126 7.88 -24.41 -1.70
CA LEU A 126 6.60 -24.36 -2.44
C LEU A 126 5.40 -24.20 -1.50
N GLN A 127 5.39 -24.91 -0.37
CA GLN A 127 4.33 -24.80 0.63
C GLN A 127 4.31 -23.40 1.25
N ILE A 128 5.49 -22.84 1.57
CA ILE A 128 5.59 -21.46 2.07
C ILE A 128 5.03 -20.47 1.05
N ARG A 129 5.41 -20.57 -0.23
CA ARG A 129 4.87 -19.74 -1.31
C ARG A 129 3.36 -19.85 -1.44
N GLN A 130 2.79 -21.03 -1.27
CA GLN A 130 1.33 -21.21 -1.29
C GLN A 130 0.64 -20.50 -0.13
N GLU A 131 1.22 -20.51 1.07
CA GLU A 131 0.70 -19.77 2.20
C GLU A 131 0.83 -18.25 1.99
N CYS A 132 1.96 -17.76 1.46
CA CYS A 132 2.13 -16.37 1.07
C CYS A 132 1.07 -15.92 0.06
N LYS A 133 0.79 -16.74 -0.95
CA LYS A 133 -0.26 -16.47 -1.95
C LYS A 133 -1.64 -16.34 -1.30
N LYS A 134 -2.00 -17.27 -0.44
CA LYS A 134 -3.30 -17.22 0.28
C LYS A 134 -3.40 -15.97 1.15
N TYR A 135 -2.34 -15.65 1.87
CA TYR A 135 -2.27 -14.46 2.70
C TYR A 135 -2.44 -13.17 1.88
N ALA A 136 -1.68 -13.02 0.80
CA ALA A 136 -1.75 -11.87 -0.07
C ALA A 136 -3.16 -11.67 -0.65
N LEU A 137 -3.76 -12.73 -1.20
CA LEU A 137 -5.11 -12.65 -1.79
C LEU A 137 -6.17 -12.29 -0.74
N LYS A 138 -6.07 -12.79 0.48
CA LYS A 138 -6.95 -12.40 1.60
C LYS A 138 -6.88 -10.88 1.85
N TRP A 139 -5.67 -10.30 1.84
CA TRP A 139 -5.49 -8.87 2.08
C TRP A 139 -5.90 -8.03 0.88
N VAL A 140 -5.72 -8.52 -0.35
CA VAL A 140 -6.26 -7.87 -1.56
C VAL A 140 -7.77 -7.65 -1.40
N GLU A 141 -8.53 -8.69 -1.07
CA GLU A 141 -9.98 -8.58 -0.91
C GLU A 141 -10.38 -7.64 0.22
N LYS A 142 -9.66 -7.68 1.35
CA LYS A 142 -9.94 -6.78 2.47
C LYS A 142 -9.65 -5.33 2.11
N GLN A 143 -8.48 -5.03 1.56
CA GLN A 143 -8.11 -3.67 1.15
C GLN A 143 -9.02 -3.15 0.03
N LYS A 144 -9.43 -4.01 -0.92
CA LYS A 144 -10.44 -3.68 -1.95
C LYS A 144 -11.72 -3.16 -1.31
N ALA A 145 -12.27 -3.89 -0.34
CA ALA A 145 -13.47 -3.48 0.37
C ALA A 145 -13.28 -2.14 1.13
N GLU A 146 -12.13 -1.94 1.75
CA GLU A 146 -11.79 -0.72 2.47
C GLU A 146 -11.65 0.48 1.50
N PHE A 147 -11.02 0.32 0.33
CA PHE A 147 -10.94 1.38 -0.69
C PHE A 147 -12.30 1.71 -1.32
N ILE A 148 -13.11 0.70 -1.61
CA ILE A 148 -14.49 0.91 -2.08
C ILE A 148 -15.29 1.69 -1.03
N ARG A 149 -15.09 1.39 0.27
CA ARG A 149 -15.76 2.11 1.35
C ARG A 149 -15.36 3.59 1.42
N LEU A 150 -14.16 3.96 0.97
CA LEU A 150 -13.73 5.36 0.81
C LEU A 150 -14.39 6.08 -0.38
N GLY A 151 -15.15 5.39 -1.21
CA GLY A 151 -15.84 5.97 -2.36
C GLY A 151 -14.97 6.14 -3.60
N ILE A 152 -13.88 5.42 -3.68
CA ILE A 152 -12.97 5.43 -4.83
C ILE A 152 -13.61 4.68 -6.00
N LEU A 153 -13.75 5.35 -7.13
CA LEU A 153 -14.34 4.79 -8.34
C LEU A 153 -13.26 4.19 -9.26
N GLY A 154 -13.41 2.92 -9.60
CA GLY A 154 -12.45 2.19 -10.44
C GLY A 154 -12.97 0.85 -10.90
N ASN A 155 -12.21 0.19 -11.77
CA ASN A 155 -12.48 -1.19 -12.18
C ASN A 155 -12.02 -2.17 -11.10
N TRP A 156 -12.84 -2.35 -10.09
CA TRP A 156 -12.56 -3.23 -8.95
C TRP A 156 -12.74 -4.71 -9.28
N GLU A 157 -13.38 -5.04 -10.39
CA GLU A 157 -13.64 -6.43 -10.80
C GLU A 157 -12.41 -7.06 -11.48
N ASP A 158 -11.62 -6.26 -12.17
CA ASP A 158 -10.39 -6.71 -12.82
C ASP A 158 -9.18 -5.82 -12.48
N PRO A 159 -8.69 -5.88 -11.24
CA PRO A 159 -7.46 -5.22 -10.84
C PRO A 159 -6.24 -5.96 -11.40
N TYR A 160 -5.09 -5.26 -11.53
CA TYR A 160 -3.85 -5.98 -11.76
C TYR A 160 -3.25 -6.45 -10.43
N ILE A 161 -2.76 -7.69 -10.40
CA ILE A 161 -2.18 -8.32 -9.23
C ILE A 161 -0.86 -8.94 -9.65
N THR A 162 0.25 -8.56 -9.02
CA THR A 162 1.60 -8.93 -9.48
C THR A 162 1.87 -10.43 -9.43
N LEU A 163 1.17 -11.20 -8.58
CA LEU A 163 1.28 -12.67 -8.52
C LEU A 163 0.46 -13.42 -9.59
N ARG A 164 -0.24 -12.73 -10.49
CA ARG A 164 -0.92 -13.38 -11.62
C ARG A 164 0.11 -13.85 -12.64
N ALA A 165 -0.09 -15.06 -13.17
CA ALA A 165 0.86 -15.65 -14.13
C ALA A 165 1.04 -14.79 -15.39
N GLU A 166 -0.01 -14.11 -15.83
CA GLU A 166 0.02 -13.19 -16.96
C GLU A 166 0.93 -12.00 -16.68
N TYR A 167 0.87 -11.45 -15.46
CA TYR A 167 1.71 -10.32 -15.06
C TYR A 167 3.19 -10.74 -14.97
N GLU A 168 3.47 -11.90 -14.37
CA GLU A 168 4.83 -12.45 -14.30
C GLU A 168 5.39 -12.75 -15.70
N ALA A 169 4.55 -13.25 -16.62
CA ALA A 169 4.95 -13.52 -17.99
C ALA A 169 5.35 -12.22 -18.74
N GLU A 170 4.62 -11.13 -18.55
CA GLU A 170 5.00 -9.84 -19.15
C GLU A 170 6.31 -9.29 -18.57
N GLN A 171 6.54 -9.43 -17.27
CA GLN A 171 7.84 -9.06 -16.68
C GLN A 171 8.99 -9.84 -17.30
N LEU A 172 8.82 -11.15 -17.51
CA LEU A 172 9.85 -11.99 -18.14
C LEU A 172 10.10 -11.61 -19.60
N LYS A 173 9.07 -11.21 -20.34
CA LYS A 173 9.23 -10.71 -21.72
C LYS A 173 10.08 -9.43 -21.76
N VAL A 174 9.75 -8.46 -20.92
CA VAL A 174 10.52 -7.21 -20.81
C VAL A 174 11.97 -7.49 -20.37
N PHE A 175 12.16 -8.36 -19.37
CA PHE A 175 13.50 -8.76 -18.95
C PHE A 175 14.31 -9.41 -20.08
N LYS A 176 13.67 -10.28 -20.87
CA LYS A 176 14.30 -10.90 -22.05
C LYS A 176 14.79 -9.84 -23.03
N GLU A 177 13.96 -8.85 -23.37
CA GLU A 177 14.33 -7.76 -24.28
C GLU A 177 15.54 -6.97 -23.76
N ILE A 178 15.56 -6.65 -22.45
CA ILE A 178 16.68 -5.95 -21.80
C ILE A 178 17.95 -6.81 -21.88
N TYR A 179 17.83 -8.11 -21.65
CA TYR A 179 18.95 -9.06 -21.76
C TYR A 179 19.47 -9.16 -23.19
N GLU A 180 18.60 -9.32 -24.20
CA GLU A 180 18.98 -9.43 -25.60
C GLU A 180 19.65 -8.13 -26.12
N ASN A 181 19.33 -6.99 -25.55
CA ASN A 181 19.98 -5.71 -25.85
C ASN A 181 21.33 -5.51 -25.11
N GLY A 182 21.80 -6.51 -24.34
CA GLY A 182 23.12 -6.49 -23.70
C GLY A 182 23.22 -5.65 -22.43
N TYR A 183 22.11 -5.23 -21.85
CA TYR A 183 22.10 -4.43 -20.61
C TYR A 183 22.22 -5.27 -19.33
N VAL A 184 22.08 -6.59 -19.42
CA VAL A 184 22.18 -7.50 -18.28
C VAL A 184 23.50 -8.23 -18.31
N TYR A 185 24.24 -8.12 -17.22
CA TYR A 185 25.50 -8.84 -17.03
C TYR A 185 25.64 -9.34 -15.60
N LYS A 186 26.41 -10.41 -15.40
CA LYS A 186 26.73 -10.93 -14.07
C LYS A 186 27.91 -10.17 -13.49
N GLY A 187 27.75 -9.59 -12.32
CA GLY A 187 28.79 -8.87 -11.59
C GLY A 187 28.77 -9.20 -10.10
N LEU A 188 29.88 -8.87 -9.42
CA LEU A 188 29.96 -8.94 -7.96
C LEU A 188 29.89 -7.52 -7.39
N LYS A 189 29.02 -7.32 -6.43
CA LYS A 189 28.86 -6.06 -5.70
C LYS A 189 28.61 -6.37 -4.21
N PRO A 190 29.30 -5.68 -3.28
CA PRO A 190 28.93 -5.77 -1.87
C PRO A 190 27.49 -5.29 -1.67
N VAL A 191 26.72 -6.05 -0.92
CA VAL A 191 25.32 -5.75 -0.59
C VAL A 191 25.10 -5.90 0.90
N TYR A 192 24.13 -5.16 1.43
CA TYR A 192 23.69 -5.37 2.80
C TYR A 192 22.97 -6.71 2.93
N TRP A 193 23.21 -7.39 4.02
CA TRP A 193 22.66 -8.70 4.30
C TRP A 193 21.98 -8.71 5.66
N SER A 194 20.78 -9.26 5.73
CA SER A 194 20.06 -9.49 6.99
C SER A 194 20.29 -10.95 7.45
N PRO A 195 21.03 -11.18 8.53
CA PRO A 195 21.20 -12.53 9.07
C PRO A 195 19.90 -13.14 9.61
N THR A 196 18.97 -12.29 10.05
CA THR A 196 17.69 -12.74 10.62
C THR A 196 16.74 -13.27 9.56
N THR A 197 16.71 -12.64 8.40
CA THR A 197 15.84 -13.01 7.28
C THR A 197 16.57 -13.78 6.18
N GLU A 198 17.89 -13.98 6.35
CA GLU A 198 18.77 -14.69 5.40
C GLU A 198 18.62 -14.18 3.96
N THR A 199 18.57 -12.86 3.79
CA THR A 199 18.41 -12.23 2.48
C THR A 199 19.26 -10.97 2.31
N ALA A 200 19.57 -10.64 1.05
CA ALA A 200 20.11 -9.34 0.69
C ALA A 200 19.01 -8.26 0.86
N LEU A 201 19.41 -7.07 1.25
CA LEU A 201 18.53 -5.93 1.43
C LEU A 201 18.68 -4.93 0.28
N ALA A 202 17.58 -4.39 -0.21
CA ALA A 202 17.59 -3.20 -1.03
C ALA A 202 17.92 -1.97 -0.17
N GLU A 203 18.44 -0.91 -0.79
CA GLU A 203 18.83 0.30 -0.06
C GLU A 203 17.66 0.94 0.71
N ALA A 204 16.44 0.87 0.16
CA ALA A 204 15.23 1.38 0.81
C ALA A 204 14.75 0.54 2.02
N GLU A 205 15.29 -0.66 2.21
CA GLU A 205 14.94 -1.56 3.30
C GLU A 205 15.90 -1.47 4.48
N ILE A 206 16.95 -0.61 4.37
CA ILE A 206 17.99 -0.46 5.38
C ILE A 206 17.56 0.57 6.41
N GLU A 207 17.54 0.15 7.67
CA GLU A 207 17.31 1.03 8.81
C GLU A 207 18.63 1.20 9.59
N TYR A 208 18.96 2.44 9.92
CA TYR A 208 20.13 2.78 10.72
C TYR A 208 19.72 3.11 12.15
N LYS A 209 20.48 2.59 13.10
CA LYS A 209 20.34 2.93 14.53
C LYS A 209 21.69 2.98 15.19
N ASP A 210 21.82 3.79 16.24
CA ASP A 210 23.01 3.82 17.06
C ASP A 210 23.12 2.52 17.85
N VAL A 211 24.30 1.90 17.79
CA VAL A 211 24.63 0.69 18.55
C VAL A 211 25.99 0.84 19.20
N GLU A 212 26.12 0.33 20.42
CA GLU A 212 27.41 0.17 21.08
C GLU A 212 27.99 -1.19 20.71
N SER A 213 29.25 -1.20 20.26
CA SER A 213 29.99 -2.42 19.97
C SER A 213 31.37 -2.33 20.56
N HIS A 214 31.89 -3.48 21.04
CA HIS A 214 33.27 -3.55 21.54
C HIS A 214 34.24 -3.55 20.35
N SER A 215 35.14 -2.58 20.35
CA SER A 215 36.28 -2.57 19.44
C SER A 215 37.40 -3.39 20.04
N ILE A 216 37.99 -4.27 19.24
CA ILE A 216 39.13 -5.10 19.67
C ILE A 216 40.30 -4.91 18.72
N TYR A 217 41.50 -5.02 19.27
CA TYR A 217 42.73 -5.09 18.52
C TYR A 217 43.24 -6.55 18.59
N VAL A 218 43.45 -7.15 17.43
CA VAL A 218 43.96 -8.51 17.36
C VAL A 218 45.38 -8.49 16.77
N LYS A 219 46.34 -9.02 17.51
CA LYS A 219 47.71 -9.17 17.03
C LYS A 219 47.84 -10.50 16.30
N PHE A 220 48.37 -10.43 15.09
CA PHE A 220 48.79 -11.61 14.34
C PHE A 220 50.31 -11.57 14.24
N GLU A 221 50.93 -12.72 14.49
CA GLU A 221 52.38 -12.84 14.27
C GLU A 221 52.63 -13.04 12.78
N GLY A 222 53.42 -12.17 12.19
CA GLY A 222 53.87 -12.27 10.82
C GLY A 222 54.96 -13.30 10.71
N LYS A 223 55.01 -14.06 9.60
CA LYS A 223 56.19 -14.88 9.28
C LYS A 223 57.38 -13.96 8.94
N GLN A 224 58.60 -14.28 9.36
CA GLN A 224 59.78 -13.45 9.20
C GLN A 224 60.02 -13.05 7.75
N ASP A 225 59.81 -13.98 6.81
CA ASP A 225 59.96 -13.72 5.37
C ASP A 225 59.01 -12.63 4.82
N LEU A 226 57.82 -12.51 5.43
CA LEU A 226 56.86 -11.47 5.10
C LEU A 226 57.27 -10.12 5.73
N LEU A 227 57.72 -10.12 7.00
CA LEU A 227 58.16 -8.91 7.71
C LEU A 227 59.38 -8.30 7.00
N ASP A 228 60.37 -9.14 6.60
CA ASP A 228 61.54 -8.72 5.85
C ASP A 228 61.17 -8.07 4.50
N LYS A 229 60.18 -8.62 3.79
CA LYS A 229 59.68 -8.06 2.53
C LYS A 229 58.97 -6.71 2.71
N LEU A 230 58.35 -6.48 3.86
CA LEU A 230 57.61 -5.26 4.19
C LEU A 230 58.48 -4.23 4.89
N GLY A 231 59.72 -4.56 5.24
CA GLY A 231 60.64 -3.69 5.99
C GLY A 231 60.13 -3.37 7.39
N ILE A 232 59.47 -4.32 8.04
CA ILE A 232 58.90 -4.17 9.38
C ILE A 232 59.72 -5.04 10.34
N ASP A 233 60.33 -4.45 11.38
CA ASP A 233 61.06 -5.13 12.45
C ASP A 233 60.12 -5.80 13.48
#